data_a0437d88947de4eb1daed48c91cc6d53
#
_entry.id   a0437d88947de4eb1daed48c91cc6d53
#
_cell.length_a   1.000
_cell.length_b   1.000
_cell.length_c   1.000
_cell.angle_alpha   90.00
_cell.angle_beta   90.00
_cell.angle_gamma   90.00
#
_symmetry.space_group_name_H-M   'P 1'
#
loop_
_entity.id
_entity.type
_entity.pdbx_description
1 polymer ?
#
loop_
_entity_poly.entity_id
_entity_poly.type
_entity_poly.pdbx_seq_one_letter_code
_entity_poly.pdbx_strand_id
1 'polypeptide(L)'
;DSWECVCSFIISQNNNIPRIKGIVERLCENFGEKIYGGYTFPSAQKIASLTADDLAPIRSGFRAKYIIDAAQNVASGKINLQELKTADYDSAREKLMTIKGVGPKVADCVLLYGLGHIEAFPRDVWIKRALEQMFDGNLPESALKYAGIVQQYIFHYIRNNQ
;
A
#
# COMPACT_ATOMS: atom_id res chain seq x y z
N ASP A 1 4.97 -8.86 -4.65
CA ASP A 1 4.99 -7.96 -5.83
C ASP A 1 4.75 -6.51 -5.42
N SER A 2 5.57 -5.57 -5.92
CA SER A 2 5.48 -4.14 -5.54
C SER A 2 4.21 -3.49 -6.08
N TRP A 3 3.76 -3.87 -7.29
CA TRP A 3 2.55 -3.33 -7.89
C TRP A 3 1.29 -3.80 -7.14
N GLU A 4 1.20 -5.08 -6.81
CA GLU A 4 0.13 -5.62 -5.98
C GLU A 4 0.08 -4.93 -4.61
N CYS A 5 1.24 -4.64 -4.03
CA CYS A 5 1.34 -3.90 -2.78
C CYS A 5 0.74 -2.49 -2.90
N VAL A 6 1.06 -1.72 -3.95
CA VAL A 6 0.47 -0.40 -4.22
C VAL A 6 -1.04 -0.48 -4.27
N CYS A 7 -1.59 -1.40 -5.08
CA CYS A 7 -3.04 -1.58 -5.21
C CYS A 7 -3.70 -1.96 -3.90
N SER A 8 -3.12 -2.91 -3.18
CA SER A 8 -3.66 -3.42 -1.91
C SER A 8 -3.73 -2.32 -0.84
N PHE A 9 -2.71 -1.44 -0.76
CA PHE A 9 -2.77 -0.30 0.17
C PHE A 9 -3.70 0.82 -0.28
N ILE A 10 -3.88 1.04 -1.58
CA ILE A 10 -4.96 1.91 -2.09
C ILE A 10 -6.33 1.34 -1.69
N ILE A 11 -6.55 0.03 -1.86
CA ILE A 11 -7.79 -0.65 -1.48
C ILE A 11 -8.02 -0.62 0.03
N SER A 12 -6.96 -0.64 0.83
CA SER A 12 -7.04 -0.67 2.29
C SER A 12 -7.56 0.62 2.94
N GLN A 13 -7.57 1.73 2.22
CA GLN A 13 -7.98 3.04 2.75
C GLN A 13 -9.43 3.02 3.23
N ASN A 14 -9.66 3.43 4.49
CA ASN A 14 -10.98 3.44 5.11
C ASN A 14 -11.78 2.15 4.84
N ASN A 15 -11.17 0.99 5.15
CA ASN A 15 -11.68 -0.32 4.81
C ASN A 15 -11.39 -1.33 5.93
N ASN A 16 -11.95 -2.53 5.84
CA ASN A 16 -11.68 -3.64 6.77
C ASN A 16 -11.11 -4.85 6.01
N ILE A 17 -10.42 -5.72 6.72
CA ILE A 17 -9.68 -6.86 6.13
C ILE A 17 -10.57 -7.77 5.27
N PRO A 18 -11.78 -8.22 5.73
CA PRO A 18 -12.62 -9.08 4.89
C PRO A 18 -13.00 -8.41 3.56
N ARG A 19 -13.35 -7.11 3.60
CA ARG A 19 -13.69 -6.39 2.38
C ARG A 19 -12.49 -6.14 1.47
N ILE A 20 -11.30 -5.86 2.03
CA ILE A 20 -10.05 -5.73 1.27
C ILE A 20 -9.77 -7.03 0.51
N LYS A 21 -9.77 -8.17 1.20
CA LYS A 21 -9.57 -9.49 0.58
C LYS A 21 -10.53 -9.74 -0.56
N GLY A 22 -11.83 -9.54 -0.34
CA GLY A 22 -12.83 -9.76 -1.38
C GLY A 22 -12.71 -8.80 -2.57
N ILE A 23 -12.18 -7.58 -2.40
CA ILE A 23 -11.89 -6.68 -3.52
C ILE A 23 -10.70 -7.19 -4.32
N VAL A 24 -9.61 -7.60 -3.64
CA VAL A 24 -8.41 -8.15 -4.30
C VAL A 24 -8.74 -9.43 -5.05
N GLU A 25 -9.50 -10.35 -4.44
CA GLU A 25 -9.97 -11.58 -5.09
C GLU A 25 -10.73 -11.27 -6.39
N ARG A 26 -11.75 -10.39 -6.33
CA ARG A 26 -12.51 -10.00 -7.52
C ARG A 26 -11.65 -9.28 -8.56
N LEU A 27 -10.63 -8.53 -8.14
CA LEU A 27 -9.69 -7.89 -9.07
C LEU A 27 -8.91 -8.96 -9.85
N CYS A 28 -8.40 -9.99 -9.17
CA CYS A 28 -7.72 -11.12 -9.79
C CYS A 28 -8.66 -11.92 -10.71
N GLU A 29 -9.86 -12.26 -10.23
CA GLU A 29 -10.85 -13.06 -11.00
C GLU A 29 -11.33 -12.37 -12.28
N ASN A 30 -11.53 -11.04 -12.25
CA ASN A 30 -12.07 -10.32 -13.40
C ASN A 30 -10.99 -9.86 -14.39
N PHE A 31 -9.76 -9.63 -13.92
CA PHE A 31 -8.73 -8.99 -14.76
C PHE A 31 -7.38 -9.70 -14.75
N GLY A 32 -7.16 -10.68 -13.90
CA GLY A 32 -5.98 -11.54 -13.87
C GLY A 32 -6.03 -12.67 -14.88
N GLU A 33 -4.92 -13.34 -15.05
CA GLU A 33 -4.80 -14.54 -15.87
C GLU A 33 -5.13 -15.78 -15.05
N LYS A 34 -5.88 -16.72 -15.64
CA LYS A 34 -6.22 -17.98 -14.98
C LYS A 34 -4.99 -18.85 -14.85
N ILE A 35 -4.74 -19.33 -13.63
CA ILE A 35 -3.67 -20.28 -13.31
C ILE A 35 -4.26 -21.49 -12.59
N TYR A 36 -3.43 -22.53 -12.34
CA TYR A 36 -3.85 -23.66 -11.52
C TYR A 36 -4.18 -23.17 -10.09
N GLY A 37 -5.43 -23.37 -9.69
CA GLY A 37 -5.90 -23.01 -8.34
C GLY A 37 -6.34 -21.55 -8.14
N GLY A 38 -6.35 -20.71 -9.18
CA GLY A 38 -6.81 -19.32 -9.04
C GLY A 38 -6.51 -18.39 -10.21
N TYR A 39 -6.18 -17.16 -9.89
CA TYR A 39 -5.89 -16.08 -10.85
C TYR A 39 -4.68 -15.28 -10.39
N THR A 40 -3.87 -14.79 -11.35
CA THR A 40 -2.79 -13.86 -11.05
C THR A 40 -3.35 -12.50 -10.64
N PHE A 41 -2.55 -11.70 -9.95
CA PHE A 41 -2.83 -10.27 -9.83
C PHE A 41 -2.65 -9.60 -11.21
N PRO A 42 -3.60 -8.76 -11.67
CA PRO A 42 -3.52 -8.14 -13.00
C PRO A 42 -2.37 -7.14 -13.08
N SER A 43 -1.67 -7.09 -14.21
CA SER A 43 -0.56 -6.15 -14.41
C SER A 43 -1.03 -4.69 -14.42
N ALA A 44 -0.11 -3.76 -14.15
CA ALA A 44 -0.40 -2.34 -14.24
C ALA A 44 -0.85 -1.93 -15.66
N GLN A 45 -0.26 -2.52 -16.70
CA GLN A 45 -0.63 -2.29 -18.10
C GLN A 45 -2.08 -2.70 -18.36
N LYS A 46 -2.50 -3.86 -17.84
CA LYS A 46 -3.88 -4.34 -17.99
C LYS A 46 -4.87 -3.37 -17.32
N ILE A 47 -4.59 -2.94 -16.11
CA ILE A 47 -5.48 -2.03 -15.38
C ILE A 47 -5.46 -0.61 -15.98
N ALA A 48 -4.31 -0.14 -16.47
CA ALA A 48 -4.18 1.18 -17.09
C ALA A 48 -5.02 1.37 -18.35
N SER A 49 -5.37 0.28 -19.04
CA SER A 49 -6.23 0.27 -20.24
C SER A 49 -7.73 0.33 -19.92
N LEU A 50 -8.10 0.26 -18.64
CA LEU A 50 -9.50 0.25 -18.18
C LEU A 50 -9.93 1.65 -17.71
N THR A 51 -11.25 1.82 -17.61
CA THR A 51 -11.89 2.96 -16.94
C THR A 51 -12.29 2.62 -15.52
N ALA A 52 -12.66 3.62 -14.72
CA ALA A 52 -13.17 3.38 -13.38
C ALA A 52 -14.50 2.59 -13.38
N ASP A 53 -15.29 2.71 -14.44
CA ASP A 53 -16.57 1.98 -14.61
C ASP A 53 -16.32 0.51 -14.93
N ASP A 54 -15.27 0.18 -15.69
CA ASP A 54 -14.87 -1.21 -15.95
C ASP A 54 -14.48 -1.92 -14.64
N LEU A 55 -14.03 -1.19 -13.62
CA LEU A 55 -13.74 -1.72 -12.30
C LEU A 55 -14.98 -1.88 -11.38
N ALA A 56 -16.21 -1.59 -11.86
CA ALA A 56 -17.43 -1.76 -11.06
C ALA A 56 -17.57 -3.17 -10.45
N PRO A 57 -17.26 -4.28 -11.17
CA PRO A 57 -17.37 -5.63 -10.61
C PRO A 57 -16.57 -5.87 -9.34
N ILE A 58 -15.43 -5.20 -9.15
CA ILE A 58 -14.60 -5.41 -7.94
C ILE A 58 -15.17 -4.72 -6.70
N ARG A 59 -16.15 -3.84 -6.83
CA ARG A 59 -16.83 -3.13 -5.75
C ARG A 59 -15.89 -2.30 -4.85
N SER A 60 -14.85 -1.70 -5.44
CA SER A 60 -13.86 -0.89 -4.72
C SER A 60 -14.35 0.52 -4.36
N GLY A 61 -15.52 0.94 -4.91
CA GLY A 61 -16.09 2.27 -4.69
C GLY A 61 -15.15 3.37 -5.25
N PHE A 62 -15.01 4.47 -4.50
CA PHE A 62 -14.18 5.62 -4.92
C PHE A 62 -12.72 5.26 -5.22
N ARG A 63 -12.23 4.11 -4.76
CA ARG A 63 -10.84 3.64 -4.95
C ARG A 63 -10.56 3.21 -6.37
N ALA A 64 -11.60 2.90 -7.18
CA ALA A 64 -11.44 2.55 -8.60
C ALA A 64 -10.61 3.62 -9.33
N LYS A 65 -10.92 4.90 -9.13
CA LYS A 65 -10.20 6.02 -9.75
C LYS A 65 -8.71 6.09 -9.33
N TYR A 66 -8.42 5.72 -8.08
CA TYR A 66 -7.05 5.73 -7.57
C TYR A 66 -6.25 4.54 -8.10
N ILE A 67 -6.88 3.37 -8.23
CA ILE A 67 -6.26 2.18 -8.82
C ILE A 67 -5.91 2.44 -10.29
N ILE A 68 -6.81 3.06 -11.07
CA ILE A 68 -6.55 3.44 -12.47
C ILE A 68 -5.42 4.46 -12.56
N ASP A 69 -5.44 5.52 -11.75
CA ASP A 69 -4.37 6.53 -11.74
C ASP A 69 -3.00 5.91 -11.41
N ALA A 70 -2.95 5.05 -10.40
CA ALA A 70 -1.75 4.31 -10.04
C ALA A 70 -1.25 3.43 -11.20
N ALA A 71 -2.16 2.69 -11.84
CA ALA A 71 -1.84 1.83 -12.97
C ALA A 71 -1.27 2.62 -14.15
N GLN A 72 -1.89 3.75 -14.49
CA GLN A 72 -1.42 4.64 -15.57
C GLN A 72 -0.03 5.22 -15.29
N ASN A 73 0.22 5.65 -14.05
CA ASN A 73 1.53 6.17 -13.66
C ASN A 73 2.63 5.10 -13.70
N VAL A 74 2.31 3.85 -13.29
CA VAL A 74 3.27 2.73 -13.33
C VAL A 74 3.46 2.22 -14.77
N ALA A 75 2.38 2.00 -15.51
CA ALA A 75 2.43 1.49 -16.89
C ALA A 75 3.14 2.44 -17.86
N SER A 76 3.02 3.75 -17.66
CA SER A 76 3.73 4.76 -18.47
C SER A 76 5.20 4.94 -18.08
N GLY A 77 5.66 4.31 -17.01
CA GLY A 77 7.02 4.50 -16.48
C GLY A 77 7.23 5.82 -15.73
N LYS A 78 6.18 6.63 -15.56
CA LYS A 78 6.26 7.85 -14.73
C LYS A 78 6.61 7.52 -13.29
N ILE A 79 6.16 6.37 -12.80
CA ILE A 79 6.57 5.77 -11.53
C ILE A 79 7.19 4.41 -11.82
N ASN A 80 8.52 4.33 -11.64
CA ASN A 80 9.26 3.08 -11.76
C ASN A 80 9.46 2.46 -10.37
N LEU A 81 8.66 1.46 -10.04
CA LEU A 81 8.69 0.81 -8.72
C LEU A 81 10.03 0.12 -8.42
N GLN A 82 10.80 -0.28 -9.43
CA GLN A 82 12.14 -0.87 -9.22
C GLN A 82 13.16 0.19 -8.83
N GLU A 83 13.13 1.36 -9.47
CA GLU A 83 13.98 2.49 -9.09
C GLU A 83 13.69 2.97 -7.67
N LEU A 84 12.41 2.98 -7.27
CA LEU A 84 12.03 3.40 -5.91
C LEU A 84 12.54 2.46 -4.81
N LYS A 85 12.91 1.22 -5.11
CA LYS A 85 13.52 0.30 -4.13
C LYS A 85 14.92 0.74 -3.69
N THR A 86 15.63 1.46 -4.53
CA THR A 86 17.02 1.89 -4.31
C THR A 86 17.16 3.40 -4.15
N ALA A 87 16.08 4.15 -4.36
CA ALA A 87 16.02 5.59 -4.10
C ALA A 87 16.08 5.86 -2.59
N ASP A 88 16.45 7.09 -2.21
CA ASP A 88 16.29 7.50 -0.83
C ASP A 88 14.81 7.56 -0.41
N TYR A 89 14.56 7.37 0.89
CA TYR A 89 13.22 7.26 1.45
C TYR A 89 12.33 8.47 1.11
N ASP A 90 12.85 9.69 1.29
CA ASP A 90 12.06 10.89 1.12
C ASP A 90 11.66 11.08 -0.36
N SER A 91 12.60 10.93 -1.28
CA SER A 91 12.34 10.99 -2.73
C SER A 91 11.36 9.91 -3.18
N ALA A 92 11.53 8.68 -2.71
CA ALA A 92 10.62 7.57 -3.04
C ALA A 92 9.21 7.82 -2.50
N ARG A 93 9.10 8.36 -1.28
CA ARG A 93 7.84 8.73 -0.64
C ARG A 93 7.11 9.85 -1.39
N GLU A 94 7.81 10.93 -1.70
CA GLU A 94 7.25 12.03 -2.49
C GLU A 94 6.76 11.55 -3.86
N LYS A 95 7.53 10.69 -4.51
CA LYS A 95 7.16 10.11 -5.80
C LYS A 95 5.87 9.29 -5.72
N LEU A 96 5.72 8.42 -4.72
CA LEU A 96 4.49 7.65 -4.49
C LEU A 96 3.29 8.55 -4.20
N MET A 97 3.49 9.64 -3.46
CA MET A 97 2.43 10.60 -3.15
C MET A 97 1.93 11.42 -4.35
N THR A 98 2.60 11.35 -5.51
CA THR A 98 2.06 11.91 -6.77
C THR A 98 0.89 11.10 -7.35
N ILE A 99 0.69 9.86 -6.91
CA ILE A 99 -0.46 9.02 -7.26
C ILE A 99 -1.71 9.56 -6.55
N LYS A 100 -2.79 9.75 -7.28
CA LYS A 100 -4.07 10.19 -6.68
C LYS A 100 -4.54 9.26 -5.58
N GLY A 101 -4.84 9.84 -4.42
CA GLY A 101 -5.31 9.08 -3.27
C GLY A 101 -4.21 8.38 -2.47
N VAL A 102 -2.94 8.51 -2.84
CA VAL A 102 -1.81 8.06 -2.03
C VAL A 102 -1.33 9.20 -1.14
N GLY A 103 -1.70 9.12 0.13
CA GLY A 103 -1.19 10.03 1.16
C GLY A 103 0.02 9.44 1.90
N PRO A 104 0.58 10.18 2.89
CA PRO A 104 1.78 9.76 3.64
C PRO A 104 1.70 8.34 4.18
N LYS A 105 0.61 7.97 4.84
CA LYS A 105 0.44 6.63 5.43
C LYS A 105 0.45 5.52 4.38
N VAL A 106 -0.19 5.73 3.23
CA VAL A 106 -0.22 4.73 2.15
C VAL A 106 1.15 4.61 1.50
N ALA A 107 1.83 5.74 1.25
CA ALA A 107 3.20 5.75 0.73
C ALA A 107 4.15 4.98 1.66
N ASP A 108 4.12 5.25 2.96
CA ASP A 108 4.95 4.55 3.95
C ASP A 108 4.66 3.04 4.00
N CYS A 109 3.39 2.63 3.87
CA CYS A 109 3.05 1.21 3.75
C CYS A 109 3.64 0.58 2.49
N VAL A 110 3.54 1.24 1.34
CA VAL A 110 4.10 0.72 0.08
C VAL A 110 5.63 0.63 0.17
N LEU A 111 6.27 1.65 0.73
CA LEU A 111 7.72 1.68 0.94
C LEU A 111 8.17 0.51 1.81
N LEU A 112 7.52 0.31 2.95
CA LEU A 112 7.88 -0.76 3.89
C LEU A 112 7.63 -2.15 3.31
N TYR A 113 6.41 -2.43 2.85
CA TYR A 113 5.99 -3.80 2.49
C TYR A 113 6.25 -4.17 1.03
N GLY A 114 6.30 -3.19 0.13
CA GLY A 114 6.45 -3.42 -1.30
C GLY A 114 7.82 -3.09 -1.86
N LEU A 115 8.55 -2.17 -1.23
CA LEU A 115 9.80 -1.63 -1.77
C LEU A 115 11.02 -1.87 -0.87
N GLY A 116 10.82 -2.33 0.38
CA GLY A 116 11.91 -2.75 1.27
C GLY A 116 12.56 -1.63 2.09
N HIS A 117 11.93 -0.46 2.18
CA HIS A 117 12.38 0.65 3.01
C HIS A 117 12.04 0.39 4.48
N ILE A 118 12.94 -0.26 5.22
CA ILE A 118 12.72 -0.67 6.62
C ILE A 118 12.67 0.52 7.59
N GLU A 119 13.11 1.69 7.18
CA GLU A 119 13.00 2.96 7.89
C GLU A 119 11.61 3.60 7.76
N ALA A 120 10.77 3.17 6.80
CA ALA A 120 9.42 3.68 6.63
C ALA A 120 8.54 3.33 7.82
N PHE A 121 7.83 4.35 8.35
CA PHE A 121 7.04 4.20 9.57
C PHE A 121 5.58 4.60 9.35
N PRO A 122 4.73 3.70 8.86
CA PRO A 122 3.30 3.97 8.66
C PRO A 122 2.61 4.30 9.98
N ARG A 123 2.12 5.54 10.12
CA ARG A 123 1.42 6.01 11.34
C ARG A 123 -0.09 5.95 11.15
N ASP A 124 -0.71 4.88 11.61
CA ASP A 124 -2.17 4.79 11.77
C ASP A 124 -2.62 5.27 13.17
N VAL A 125 -3.93 5.20 13.43
CA VAL A 125 -4.51 5.62 14.71
C VAL A 125 -3.95 4.82 15.89
N TRP A 126 -3.70 3.53 15.69
CA TRP A 126 -3.18 2.65 16.74
C TRP A 126 -1.73 2.96 17.08
N ILE A 127 -0.91 3.12 16.03
CA ILE A 127 0.51 3.48 16.19
C ILE A 127 0.67 4.87 16.83
N LYS A 128 -0.17 5.86 16.45
CA LYS A 128 -0.14 7.18 17.10
C LYS A 128 -0.42 7.08 18.60
N ARG A 129 -1.48 6.36 18.99
CA ARG A 129 -1.80 6.14 20.41
C ARG A 129 -0.67 5.42 21.16
N ALA A 130 -0.08 4.41 20.54
CA ALA A 130 1.04 3.70 21.13
C ALA A 130 2.27 4.57 21.35
N LEU A 131 2.62 5.39 20.37
CA LEU A 131 3.73 6.32 20.50
C LEU A 131 3.53 7.28 21.68
N GLU A 132 2.31 7.83 21.83
CA GLU A 132 1.95 8.69 22.94
C GLU A 132 2.06 7.98 24.30
N GLN A 133 1.62 6.72 24.38
CA GLN A 133 1.60 5.95 25.62
C GLN A 133 2.96 5.38 26.03
N MET A 134 3.80 5.01 25.07
CA MET A 134 5.02 4.24 25.32
C MET A 134 6.31 5.03 25.09
N PHE A 135 6.26 6.12 24.29
CA PHE A 135 7.45 6.80 23.78
C PHE A 135 7.33 8.33 23.72
N ASP A 136 6.44 8.94 24.50
CA ASP A 136 6.21 10.39 24.51
C ASP A 136 5.99 10.99 23.10
N GLY A 137 5.30 10.22 22.22
CA GLY A 137 4.90 10.63 20.88
C GLY A 137 5.93 10.32 19.77
N ASN A 138 7.16 9.94 20.06
CA ASN A 138 8.21 9.68 19.07
C ASN A 138 9.02 8.43 19.38
N LEU A 139 9.47 7.74 18.31
CA LEU A 139 10.43 6.64 18.49
C LEU A 139 11.79 7.16 19.00
N PRO A 140 12.50 6.36 19.81
CA PRO A 140 13.89 6.63 20.17
C PRO A 140 14.76 6.71 18.91
N GLU A 141 15.77 7.59 18.90
CA GLU A 141 16.68 7.78 17.78
C GLU A 141 17.36 6.47 17.33
N SER A 142 17.72 5.61 18.28
CA SER A 142 18.32 4.30 18.03
C SER A 142 17.41 3.35 17.22
N ALA A 143 16.09 3.57 17.21
CA ALA A 143 15.11 2.76 16.51
C ALA A 143 14.80 3.27 15.09
N LEU A 144 15.17 4.51 14.74
CA LEU A 144 14.75 5.15 13.49
C LEU A 144 15.21 4.37 12.26
N LYS A 145 16.41 3.81 12.27
CA LYS A 145 16.95 2.98 11.16
C LYS A 145 16.08 1.76 10.85
N TYR A 146 15.35 1.24 11.83
CA TYR A 146 14.50 0.05 11.73
C TYR A 146 13.04 0.38 12.09
N ALA A 147 12.64 1.62 11.86
CA ALA A 147 11.35 2.12 12.33
C ALA A 147 10.16 1.28 11.87
N GLY A 148 10.18 0.80 10.62
CA GLY A 148 9.14 -0.07 10.08
C GLY A 148 9.06 -1.43 10.76
N ILE A 149 10.20 -2.01 11.14
CA ILE A 149 10.23 -3.26 11.90
C ILE A 149 9.71 -3.02 13.32
N VAL A 150 10.17 -1.96 13.98
CA VAL A 150 9.68 -1.56 15.30
C VAL A 150 8.17 -1.32 15.29
N GLN A 151 7.66 -0.68 14.24
CA GLN A 151 6.22 -0.46 14.03
C GLN A 151 5.43 -1.77 14.07
N GLN A 152 5.93 -2.85 13.47
CA GLN A 152 5.26 -4.15 13.48
C GLN A 152 5.19 -4.75 14.89
N TYR A 153 6.25 -4.64 15.68
CA TYR A 153 6.25 -5.10 17.08
C TYR A 153 5.28 -4.29 17.92
N ILE A 154 5.27 -2.97 17.78
CA ILE A 154 4.34 -2.08 18.49
C ILE A 154 2.89 -2.43 18.11
N PHE A 155 2.61 -2.59 16.81
CA PHE A 155 1.27 -2.94 16.32
C PHE A 155 0.80 -4.29 16.84
N HIS A 156 1.67 -5.30 16.82
CA HIS A 156 1.38 -6.62 17.38
C HIS A 156 1.08 -6.54 18.88
N TYR A 157 1.92 -5.84 19.64
CA TYR A 157 1.75 -5.69 21.08
C TYR A 157 0.41 -5.06 21.43
N ILE A 158 0.05 -3.95 20.81
CA ILE A 158 -1.22 -3.24 21.08
C ILE A 158 -2.43 -4.11 20.74
N ARG A 159 -2.39 -4.81 19.61
CA ARG A 159 -3.51 -5.65 19.16
C ARG A 159 -3.78 -6.85 20.07
N ASN A 160 -2.80 -7.32 20.81
CA ASN A 160 -2.91 -8.51 21.65
C ASN A 160 -3.02 -8.19 23.16
N ASN A 161 -2.86 -6.94 23.57
CA ASN A 161 -2.90 -6.52 24.98
C ASN A 161 -3.99 -5.47 25.28
N GLN A 162 -5.01 -5.36 24.43
CA GLN A 162 -6.20 -4.53 24.67
C GLN A 162 -7.44 -5.40 24.88
#